data_bafc5c67c6896be896870d9a220a38ec
#
_entry.id   bafc5c67c6896be896870d9a220a38ec
#
_cell.length_a   1.000
_cell.length_b   1.000
_cell.length_c   1.000
_cell.angle_alpha   90.00
_cell.angle_beta   90.00
_cell.angle_gamma   90.00
#
_symmetry.space_group_name_H-M   'P 1'
#
loop_
_entity.id
_entity.type
_entity.pdbx_description
1 polymer ?
#
loop_
_entity_poly.entity_id
_entity_poly.type
_entity_poly.pdbx_seq_one_letter_code
_entity_poly.pdbx_strand_id
1 'polypeptide(L)'
;MAQIVFSHGNSFPASTYRVLREDLEARGFQVHAIEKLGHSPEYPVTSNWPHLVKELAEFANQVMAQTGEKPYLVGHSLGGMLSLMCASQHPEVAAGVVLLDSPVVGGWKASALQLAKKTNWIGNVSPGRISKSRRQHWPNVEAVVEHFQHKRAFAHWHPEVLHDYALNGTQDDKGERVLSFDRDIETLIYNTLPHNLPSMLKRHPPKCLVAFIGGTHSREMKVVGSEMTHSIAKGRVMWLDGSHLFPMEKPIATAAAVEAALRNMGATP
;
A
#
# COMPACT_ATOMS: atom_id res chain seq x y z
N MET A 1 5.92 22.24 -7.50
CA MET A 1 6.42 20.84 -7.45
C MET A 1 5.32 19.99 -6.87
N ALA A 2 4.80 19.02 -7.64
CA ALA A 2 3.66 18.22 -7.18
C ALA A 2 4.03 17.35 -5.98
N GLN A 3 3.15 17.34 -4.98
CA GLN A 3 3.31 16.61 -3.73
C GLN A 3 2.72 15.20 -3.88
N ILE A 4 3.43 14.20 -3.39
CA ILE A 4 2.97 12.81 -3.29
C ILE A 4 2.92 12.42 -1.82
N VAL A 5 1.81 11.88 -1.37
CA VAL A 5 1.73 11.11 -0.13
C VAL A 5 1.71 9.63 -0.51
N PHE A 6 2.81 8.95 -0.19
CA PHE A 6 2.98 7.54 -0.50
C PHE A 6 2.56 6.66 0.69
N SER A 7 1.73 5.66 0.42
CA SER A 7 1.22 4.70 1.40
C SER A 7 1.71 3.30 1.08
N HIS A 8 2.44 2.70 2.02
CA HIS A 8 3.08 1.39 1.86
C HIS A 8 2.09 0.20 1.88
N GLY A 9 2.53 -0.96 1.40
CA GLY A 9 1.81 -2.23 1.54
C GLY A 9 1.93 -2.79 2.97
N ASN A 10 0.98 -3.65 3.37
CA ASN A 10 1.04 -4.31 4.67
C ASN A 10 2.34 -5.12 4.80
N SER A 11 2.97 -5.12 5.94
CA SER A 11 4.26 -5.78 6.24
C SER A 11 5.54 -5.05 5.78
N PHE A 12 5.42 -3.97 5.03
CA PHE A 12 6.56 -3.29 4.42
C PHE A 12 6.58 -1.81 4.82
N PRO A 13 7.44 -1.38 5.75
CA PRO A 13 7.58 0.04 6.08
C PRO A 13 7.86 0.91 4.85
N ALA A 14 7.54 2.19 4.91
CA ALA A 14 7.72 3.10 3.77
C ALA A 14 9.18 3.21 3.31
N SER A 15 10.13 3.04 4.22
CA SER A 15 11.57 2.96 3.92
C SER A 15 11.96 1.79 3.00
N THR A 16 11.17 0.70 2.96
CA THR A 16 11.36 -0.39 1.98
C THR A 16 11.22 0.10 0.53
N TYR A 17 10.49 1.18 0.31
CA TYR A 17 10.25 1.77 -1.02
C TYR A 17 11.22 2.92 -1.34
N ARG A 18 12.36 3.01 -0.65
CA ARG A 18 13.33 4.10 -0.82
C ARG A 18 13.70 4.31 -2.29
N VAL A 19 14.12 3.27 -3.00
CA VAL A 19 14.54 3.34 -4.40
C VAL A 19 13.44 3.93 -5.30
N LEU A 20 12.18 3.51 -5.12
CA LEU A 20 11.04 4.05 -5.84
C LEU A 20 10.79 5.51 -5.51
N ARG A 21 10.89 5.89 -4.23
CA ARG A 21 10.64 7.25 -3.76
C ARG A 21 11.70 8.21 -4.25
N GLU A 22 12.98 7.85 -4.13
CA GLU A 22 14.12 8.64 -4.63
C GLU A 22 14.05 8.85 -6.16
N ASP A 23 13.62 7.84 -6.93
CA ASP A 23 13.46 8.01 -8.37
C ASP A 23 12.27 8.94 -8.71
N LEU A 24 11.19 8.93 -7.94
CA LEU A 24 10.11 9.92 -8.07
C LEU A 24 10.60 11.33 -7.72
N GLU A 25 11.43 11.48 -6.70
CA GLU A 25 12.05 12.76 -6.32
C GLU A 25 12.99 13.25 -7.42
N ALA A 26 13.80 12.37 -8.00
CA ALA A 26 14.67 12.70 -9.14
C ALA A 26 13.88 13.13 -10.40
N ARG A 27 12.59 12.72 -10.49
CA ARG A 27 11.65 13.13 -11.55
C ARG A 27 10.92 14.44 -11.25
N GLY A 28 11.24 15.10 -10.13
CA GLY A 28 10.70 16.41 -9.74
C GLY A 28 9.45 16.38 -8.88
N PHE A 29 9.11 15.27 -8.27
CA PHE A 29 8.06 15.18 -7.26
C PHE A 29 8.63 15.34 -5.86
N GLN A 30 7.80 15.72 -4.90
CA GLN A 30 8.17 15.68 -3.49
C GLN A 30 7.37 14.55 -2.82
N VAL A 31 8.07 13.59 -2.18
CA VAL A 31 7.45 12.38 -1.67
C VAL A 31 7.47 12.36 -0.14
N HIS A 32 6.28 12.28 0.44
CA HIS A 32 6.03 12.16 1.88
C HIS A 32 5.44 10.79 2.17
N ALA A 33 5.75 10.19 3.32
CA ALA A 33 5.19 8.89 3.69
C ALA A 33 5.09 8.73 5.21
N ILE A 34 4.05 8.04 5.65
CA ILE A 34 3.98 7.49 7.01
C ILE A 34 4.80 6.20 7.02
N GLU A 35 5.76 6.09 7.93
CA GLU A 35 6.69 4.96 7.96
C GLU A 35 5.99 3.61 8.21
N LYS A 36 5.05 3.57 9.17
CA LYS A 36 4.28 2.36 9.50
C LYS A 36 2.83 2.71 9.79
N LEU A 37 1.96 2.62 8.80
CA LEU A 37 0.52 2.80 8.94
C LEU A 37 -0.07 1.80 9.96
N GLY A 38 -0.95 2.30 10.85
CA GLY A 38 -1.63 1.50 11.85
C GLY A 38 -0.80 1.13 13.08
N HIS A 39 0.41 1.67 13.23
CA HIS A 39 1.26 1.44 14.41
C HIS A 39 1.15 2.54 15.47
N SER A 40 0.50 3.65 15.15
CA SER A 40 0.19 4.68 16.14
C SER A 40 -0.98 4.24 17.02
N PRO A 41 -0.86 4.31 18.37
CA PRO A 41 -1.97 4.03 19.29
C PRO A 41 -3.20 4.91 19.07
N GLU A 42 -3.02 6.10 18.47
CA GLU A 42 -4.10 7.03 18.16
C GLU A 42 -4.99 6.56 17.01
N TYR A 43 -4.48 5.65 16.16
CA TYR A 43 -5.16 5.13 14.99
C TYR A 43 -5.24 3.59 15.01
N PRO A 44 -5.97 3.00 15.95
CA PRO A 44 -6.03 1.54 16.11
C PRO A 44 -6.63 0.86 14.88
N VAL A 45 -6.12 -0.31 14.54
CA VAL A 45 -6.64 -1.11 13.44
C VAL A 45 -7.97 -1.74 13.84
N THR A 46 -9.05 -1.33 13.18
CA THR A 46 -10.40 -1.86 13.40
C THR A 46 -11.07 -2.24 12.08
N SER A 47 -12.23 -2.91 12.14
CA SER A 47 -12.94 -3.38 10.94
C SER A 47 -13.22 -2.23 9.96
N ASN A 48 -12.90 -2.45 8.68
CA ASN A 48 -13.01 -1.47 7.58
C ASN A 48 -12.09 -0.25 7.70
N TRP A 49 -11.12 -0.27 8.60
CA TRP A 49 -9.99 0.67 8.71
C TRP A 49 -10.31 2.17 8.85
N PRO A 50 -11.35 2.58 9.58
CA PRO A 50 -11.71 4.02 9.67
C PRO A 50 -10.60 4.85 10.30
N HIS A 51 -9.86 4.32 11.27
CA HIS A 51 -8.77 5.05 11.93
C HIS A 51 -7.52 5.14 11.04
N LEU A 52 -7.22 4.12 10.23
CA LEU A 52 -6.13 4.19 9.25
C LEU A 52 -6.43 5.21 8.15
N VAL A 53 -7.69 5.31 7.72
CA VAL A 53 -8.12 6.36 6.78
C VAL A 53 -7.95 7.75 7.41
N LYS A 54 -8.31 7.90 8.68
CA LYS A 54 -8.12 9.15 9.44
C LYS A 54 -6.63 9.51 9.55
N GLU A 55 -5.77 8.55 9.90
CA GLU A 55 -4.31 8.73 9.97
C GLU A 55 -3.76 9.28 8.65
N LEU A 56 -4.14 8.66 7.53
CA LEU A 56 -3.71 9.10 6.21
C LEU A 56 -4.27 10.48 5.83
N ALA A 57 -5.54 10.76 6.15
CA ALA A 57 -6.17 12.04 5.85
C ALA A 57 -5.53 13.19 6.63
N GLU A 58 -5.25 12.99 7.91
CA GLU A 58 -4.58 14.00 8.76
C GLU A 58 -3.14 14.23 8.29
N PHE A 59 -2.41 13.18 7.90
CA PHE A 59 -1.07 13.31 7.33
C PHE A 59 -1.10 14.07 5.99
N ALA A 60 -2.02 13.73 5.08
CA ALA A 60 -2.18 14.44 3.81
C ALA A 60 -2.56 15.92 4.03
N ASN A 61 -3.40 16.20 5.02
CA ASN A 61 -3.75 17.57 5.40
C ASN A 61 -2.56 18.36 5.98
N GLN A 62 -1.68 17.70 6.75
CA GLN A 62 -0.43 18.30 7.21
C GLN A 62 0.50 18.66 6.05
N VAL A 63 0.67 17.76 5.08
CA VAL A 63 1.45 18.03 3.86
C VAL A 63 0.85 19.21 3.10
N MET A 64 -0.47 19.23 2.90
CA MET A 64 -1.16 20.33 2.24
C MET A 64 -0.99 21.66 2.98
N ALA A 65 -1.04 21.66 4.30
CA ALA A 65 -0.85 22.87 5.13
C ALA A 65 0.59 23.39 5.04
N GLN A 66 1.58 22.52 4.94
CA GLN A 66 3.00 22.89 4.82
C GLN A 66 3.38 23.38 3.43
N THR A 67 2.77 22.84 2.37
CA THR A 67 3.17 23.08 0.99
C THR A 67 2.23 24.01 0.23
N GLY A 68 1.01 24.20 0.73
CA GLY A 68 -0.05 24.95 0.04
C GLY A 68 -0.73 24.18 -1.09
N GLU A 69 -0.31 22.92 -1.36
CA GLU A 69 -0.80 22.11 -2.47
C GLU A 69 -1.44 20.80 -2.00
N LYS A 70 -2.52 20.39 -2.66
CA LYS A 70 -3.11 19.07 -2.42
C LYS A 70 -2.19 17.98 -2.94
N PRO A 71 -1.80 17.00 -2.11
CA PRO A 71 -0.99 15.89 -2.58
C PRO A 71 -1.77 14.91 -3.46
N TYR A 72 -1.06 14.22 -4.34
CA TYR A 72 -1.51 12.99 -4.96
C TYR A 72 -1.29 11.83 -3.98
N LEU A 73 -2.31 11.00 -3.78
CA LEU A 73 -2.20 9.83 -2.92
C LEU A 73 -1.78 8.63 -3.78
N VAL A 74 -0.59 8.13 -3.55
CA VAL A 74 -0.03 6.96 -4.25
C VAL A 74 0.14 5.83 -3.26
N GLY A 75 -0.44 4.67 -3.51
CA GLY A 75 -0.35 3.60 -2.53
C GLY A 75 -0.29 2.21 -3.12
N HIS A 76 0.48 1.34 -2.46
CA HIS A 76 0.63 -0.06 -2.82
C HIS A 76 -0.24 -0.95 -1.94
N SER A 77 -1.01 -1.87 -2.56
CA SER A 77 -1.80 -2.88 -1.81
C SER A 77 -2.71 -2.24 -0.75
N LEU A 78 -2.48 -2.48 0.54
CA LEU A 78 -3.11 -1.79 1.67
C LEU A 78 -3.15 -0.27 1.46
N GLY A 79 -1.98 0.30 1.16
CA GLY A 79 -1.82 1.74 1.00
C GLY A 79 -2.67 2.32 -0.14
N GLY A 80 -2.85 1.59 -1.24
CA GLY A 80 -3.72 2.01 -2.32
C GLY A 80 -5.21 1.97 -1.95
N MET A 81 -5.65 0.95 -1.22
CA MET A 81 -7.01 0.91 -0.68
C MET A 81 -7.26 2.07 0.28
N LEU A 82 -6.32 2.37 1.18
CA LEU A 82 -6.40 3.50 2.10
C LEU A 82 -6.43 4.84 1.35
N SER A 83 -5.59 5.00 0.32
CA SER A 83 -5.57 6.19 -0.54
C SER A 83 -6.93 6.43 -1.22
N LEU A 84 -7.55 5.37 -1.76
CA LEU A 84 -8.86 5.45 -2.38
C LEU A 84 -9.95 5.79 -1.37
N MET A 85 -9.94 5.15 -0.19
CA MET A 85 -10.89 5.43 0.89
C MET A 85 -10.73 6.85 1.42
N CYS A 86 -9.50 7.31 1.60
CA CYS A 86 -9.18 8.66 2.02
C CYS A 86 -9.73 9.69 1.02
N ALA A 87 -9.41 9.57 -0.27
CA ALA A 87 -9.90 10.48 -1.31
C ALA A 87 -11.44 10.47 -1.45
N SER A 88 -12.10 9.37 -1.08
CA SER A 88 -13.56 9.26 -1.10
C SER A 88 -14.22 9.93 0.11
N GLN A 89 -13.63 9.79 1.30
CA GLN A 89 -14.20 10.32 2.55
C GLN A 89 -13.71 11.74 2.85
N HIS A 90 -12.51 12.09 2.37
CA HIS A 90 -11.83 13.38 2.56
C HIS A 90 -11.39 13.95 1.19
N PRO A 91 -12.33 14.32 0.32
CA PRO A 91 -12.01 14.77 -1.05
C PRO A 91 -11.22 16.09 -1.09
N GLU A 92 -11.17 16.81 0.03
CA GLU A 92 -10.42 18.05 0.16
C GLU A 92 -8.90 17.84 0.20
N VAL A 93 -8.41 16.65 0.61
CA VAL A 93 -6.97 16.40 0.80
C VAL A 93 -6.28 15.68 -0.36
N ALA A 94 -7.00 15.33 -1.43
CA ALA A 94 -6.45 14.56 -2.54
C ALA A 94 -6.60 15.26 -3.88
N ALA A 95 -5.50 15.48 -4.61
CA ALA A 95 -5.49 15.97 -5.99
C ALA A 95 -5.80 14.83 -6.99
N GLY A 96 -5.37 13.61 -6.69
CA GLY A 96 -5.59 12.39 -7.47
C GLY A 96 -5.14 11.16 -6.70
N VAL A 97 -5.45 9.98 -7.22
CA VAL A 97 -5.07 8.69 -6.59
C VAL A 97 -4.41 7.77 -7.61
N VAL A 98 -3.28 7.16 -7.23
CA VAL A 98 -2.64 6.08 -8.00
C VAL A 98 -2.63 4.82 -7.15
N LEU A 99 -3.27 3.78 -7.64
CA LEU A 99 -3.37 2.46 -7.03
C LEU A 99 -2.29 1.55 -7.60
N LEU A 100 -1.31 1.13 -6.81
CA LEU A 100 -0.30 0.16 -7.19
C LEU A 100 -0.74 -1.22 -6.72
N ASP A 101 -1.17 -2.05 -7.64
CA ASP A 101 -1.70 -3.41 -7.40
C ASP A 101 -2.66 -3.50 -6.21
N SER A 102 -3.55 -2.53 -6.09
CA SER A 102 -4.56 -2.46 -5.03
C SER A 102 -5.93 -2.74 -5.63
N PRO A 103 -6.28 -4.03 -5.81
CA PRO A 103 -7.53 -4.39 -6.43
C PRO A 103 -8.72 -4.03 -5.54
N VAL A 104 -9.73 -3.41 -6.13
CA VAL A 104 -10.94 -3.03 -5.41
C VAL A 104 -11.92 -4.20 -5.41
N VAL A 105 -12.13 -4.77 -4.22
CA VAL A 105 -13.07 -5.89 -4.03
C VAL A 105 -14.49 -5.40 -4.25
N GLY A 106 -15.19 -5.96 -5.23
CA GLY A 106 -16.56 -5.58 -5.59
C GLY A 106 -17.57 -6.72 -5.53
N GLY A 107 -18.84 -6.37 -5.67
CA GLY A 107 -19.95 -7.32 -5.86
C GLY A 107 -20.07 -8.37 -4.76
N TRP A 108 -20.39 -9.61 -5.15
CA TRP A 108 -20.60 -10.74 -4.24
C TRP A 108 -19.35 -11.13 -3.42
N LYS A 109 -18.13 -10.82 -3.93
CA LYS A 109 -16.88 -11.09 -3.20
C LYS A 109 -16.75 -10.23 -1.94
N ALA A 110 -17.21 -8.98 -1.96
CA ALA A 110 -17.29 -8.14 -0.77
C ALA A 110 -18.29 -8.71 0.27
N SER A 111 -19.42 -9.22 -0.20
CA SER A 111 -20.41 -9.87 0.67
C SER A 111 -19.88 -11.18 1.26
N ALA A 112 -19.14 -11.98 0.46
CA ALA A 112 -18.49 -13.21 0.93
C ALA A 112 -17.41 -12.89 1.99
N LEU A 113 -16.64 -11.83 1.81
CA LEU A 113 -15.66 -11.35 2.79
C LEU A 113 -16.34 -10.93 4.10
N GLN A 114 -17.48 -10.24 4.02
CA GLN A 114 -18.27 -9.86 5.20
C GLN A 114 -18.77 -11.08 5.97
N LEU A 115 -19.27 -12.11 5.27
CA LEU A 115 -19.73 -13.34 5.88
C LEU A 115 -18.60 -14.13 6.54
N ALA A 116 -17.44 -14.24 5.85
CA ALA A 116 -16.28 -14.92 6.38
C ALA A 116 -15.73 -14.23 7.65
N LYS A 117 -15.82 -12.90 7.75
CA LYS A 117 -15.50 -12.16 8.99
C LYS A 117 -16.43 -12.49 10.14
N LYS A 118 -17.74 -12.56 9.89
CA LYS A 118 -18.76 -12.88 10.92
C LYS A 118 -18.60 -14.28 11.51
N THR A 119 -18.08 -15.21 10.72
CA THR A 119 -17.92 -16.62 11.14
C THR A 119 -16.52 -16.93 11.72
N ASN A 120 -15.67 -15.93 11.93
CA ASN A 120 -14.24 -16.08 12.32
C ASN A 120 -13.42 -16.99 11.38
N TRP A 121 -13.92 -17.30 10.19
CA TRP A 121 -13.28 -18.19 9.23
C TRP A 121 -12.08 -17.52 8.54
N ILE A 122 -12.08 -16.20 8.48
CA ILE A 122 -10.97 -15.40 7.93
C ILE A 122 -9.63 -15.71 8.59
N GLY A 123 -9.60 -15.88 9.93
CA GLY A 123 -8.36 -16.16 10.65
C GLY A 123 -7.66 -17.46 10.23
N ASN A 124 -8.40 -18.41 9.64
CA ASN A 124 -7.86 -19.70 9.20
C ASN A 124 -7.43 -19.73 7.73
N VAL A 125 -7.92 -18.81 6.90
CA VAL A 125 -7.72 -18.80 5.43
C VAL A 125 -6.98 -17.54 4.97
N SER A 126 -6.86 -16.52 5.82
CA SER A 126 -6.23 -15.24 5.47
C SER A 126 -4.69 -15.31 5.49
N PRO A 127 -4.00 -14.41 4.75
CA PRO A 127 -2.55 -14.19 4.90
C PRO A 127 -2.12 -13.88 6.35
N GLY A 128 -3.04 -13.42 7.20
CA GLY A 128 -2.79 -13.17 8.63
C GLY A 128 -2.30 -14.40 9.41
N ARG A 129 -2.60 -15.63 8.96
CA ARG A 129 -2.01 -16.83 9.57
C ARG A 129 -0.52 -16.94 9.29
N ILE A 130 -0.08 -16.52 8.11
CA ILE A 130 1.34 -16.54 7.72
C ILE A 130 2.09 -15.45 8.52
N SER A 131 1.53 -14.24 8.64
CA SER A 131 2.16 -13.16 9.39
C SER A 131 2.37 -13.53 10.86
N LYS A 132 1.40 -14.18 11.47
CA LYS A 132 1.48 -14.60 12.87
C LYS A 132 2.61 -15.60 13.17
N SER A 133 3.02 -16.41 12.20
CA SER A 133 4.07 -17.44 12.35
C SER A 133 5.43 -17.02 11.76
N ARG A 134 5.58 -15.77 11.29
CA ARG A 134 6.84 -15.28 10.71
C ARG A 134 7.98 -15.31 11.72
N ARG A 135 9.20 -15.63 11.24
CA ARG A 135 10.43 -15.44 11.99
C ARG A 135 10.59 -13.95 12.34
N GLN A 136 11.05 -13.65 13.55
CA GLN A 136 11.17 -12.29 14.07
C GLN A 136 12.59 -11.89 14.42
N HIS A 137 13.52 -12.84 14.58
CA HIS A 137 14.87 -12.59 15.08
C HIS A 137 15.93 -13.12 14.11
N TRP A 138 16.97 -12.33 13.92
CA TRP A 138 18.16 -12.65 13.10
C TRP A 138 19.39 -12.05 13.78
N PRO A 139 20.58 -12.68 13.65
CA PRO A 139 21.79 -12.17 14.28
C PRO A 139 22.28 -10.83 13.72
N ASN A 140 22.04 -10.55 12.44
CA ASN A 140 22.47 -9.33 11.75
C ASN A 140 21.65 -9.08 10.47
N VAL A 141 21.93 -7.98 9.76
CA VAL A 141 21.23 -7.58 8.52
C VAL A 141 21.49 -8.59 7.40
N GLU A 142 22.71 -9.12 7.30
CA GLU A 142 23.10 -10.09 6.27
C GLU A 142 22.27 -11.39 6.41
N ALA A 143 22.04 -11.84 7.62
CA ALA A 143 21.18 -13.00 7.90
C ALA A 143 19.70 -12.73 7.57
N VAL A 144 19.24 -11.48 7.64
CA VAL A 144 17.90 -11.08 7.18
C VAL A 144 17.84 -11.15 5.65
N VAL A 145 18.83 -10.59 4.95
CA VAL A 145 18.92 -10.65 3.48
C VAL A 145 18.93 -12.11 3.00
N GLU A 146 19.83 -12.93 3.58
CA GLU A 146 19.94 -14.36 3.25
C GLU A 146 18.61 -15.09 3.46
N HIS A 147 17.93 -14.82 4.59
CA HIS A 147 16.64 -15.44 4.90
C HIS A 147 15.56 -15.11 3.87
N PHE A 148 15.49 -13.86 3.40
CA PHE A 148 14.42 -13.43 2.51
C PHE A 148 14.73 -13.69 1.03
N GLN A 149 15.98 -13.56 0.56
CA GLN A 149 16.34 -13.77 -0.85
C GLN A 149 15.97 -15.16 -1.40
N HIS A 150 15.94 -16.17 -0.54
CA HIS A 150 15.56 -17.55 -0.92
C HIS A 150 14.06 -17.81 -0.86
N LYS A 151 13.26 -16.83 -0.40
CA LYS A 151 11.80 -16.96 -0.37
C LYS A 151 11.21 -16.55 -1.70
N ARG A 152 10.31 -17.37 -2.24
CA ARG A 152 9.65 -17.13 -3.53
C ARG A 152 9.07 -15.72 -3.70
N ALA A 153 8.52 -15.13 -2.65
CA ALA A 153 7.93 -13.79 -2.70
C ALA A 153 8.98 -12.67 -2.87
N PHE A 154 10.25 -12.95 -2.56
CA PHE A 154 11.34 -11.99 -2.59
C PHE A 154 12.36 -12.29 -3.71
N ALA A 155 12.20 -13.42 -4.42
CA ALA A 155 13.18 -13.91 -5.38
C ALA A 155 13.45 -12.98 -6.58
N HIS A 156 12.52 -12.07 -6.86
CA HIS A 156 12.61 -11.12 -7.98
C HIS A 156 12.76 -9.67 -7.52
N TRP A 157 12.93 -9.44 -6.20
CA TRP A 157 13.11 -8.09 -5.68
C TRP A 157 14.42 -7.48 -6.17
N HIS A 158 14.37 -6.16 -6.39
CA HIS A 158 15.58 -5.39 -6.65
C HIS A 158 16.55 -5.54 -5.46
N PRO A 159 17.85 -5.79 -5.68
CA PRO A 159 18.80 -6.04 -4.58
C PRO A 159 18.82 -4.95 -3.51
N GLU A 160 18.79 -3.68 -3.91
CA GLU A 160 18.74 -2.55 -2.97
C GLU A 160 17.46 -2.53 -2.16
N VAL A 161 16.31 -2.84 -2.77
CA VAL A 161 15.02 -2.90 -2.06
C VAL A 161 15.01 -4.03 -1.04
N LEU A 162 15.60 -5.17 -1.36
CA LEU A 162 15.76 -6.26 -0.41
C LEU A 162 16.66 -5.86 0.76
N HIS A 163 17.76 -5.15 0.47
CA HIS A 163 18.64 -4.62 1.50
C HIS A 163 17.93 -3.57 2.37
N ASP A 164 17.19 -2.64 1.78
CA ASP A 164 16.38 -1.64 2.50
C ASP A 164 15.35 -2.31 3.43
N TYR A 165 14.69 -3.38 2.94
CA TYR A 165 13.79 -4.15 3.78
C TYR A 165 14.52 -4.87 4.93
N ALA A 166 15.70 -5.42 4.68
CA ALA A 166 16.49 -6.05 5.74
C ALA A 166 16.92 -5.04 6.80
N LEU A 167 17.29 -3.83 6.38
CA LEU A 167 17.77 -2.76 7.26
C LEU A 167 16.63 -2.08 8.03
N ASN A 168 15.56 -1.70 7.35
CA ASN A 168 14.48 -0.85 7.88
C ASN A 168 13.20 -1.63 8.24
N GLY A 169 12.95 -2.78 7.57
CA GLY A 169 11.90 -3.72 7.95
C GLY A 169 12.25 -4.52 9.20
N THR A 170 13.48 -4.39 9.68
CA THR A 170 13.94 -4.84 10.99
C THR A 170 14.60 -3.69 11.74
N GLN A 171 14.75 -3.83 13.05
CA GLN A 171 15.43 -2.87 13.92
C GLN A 171 16.39 -3.59 14.86
N ASP A 172 17.35 -2.87 15.40
CA ASP A 172 18.25 -3.44 16.43
C ASP A 172 17.51 -3.62 17.75
N ASP A 173 17.66 -4.78 18.35
CA ASP A 173 17.24 -5.08 19.72
C ASP A 173 18.31 -5.93 20.39
N LYS A 174 19.11 -5.32 21.26
CA LYS A 174 20.17 -5.96 22.06
C LYS A 174 21.20 -6.72 21.22
N GLY A 175 21.56 -6.19 20.04
CA GLY A 175 22.54 -6.77 19.13
C GLY A 175 21.98 -7.84 18.17
N GLU A 176 20.67 -8.04 18.17
CA GLU A 176 19.96 -8.85 17.18
C GLU A 176 19.06 -7.95 16.30
N ARG A 177 18.69 -8.44 15.12
CA ARG A 177 17.69 -7.80 14.27
C ARG A 177 16.32 -8.39 14.57
N VAL A 178 15.33 -7.53 14.89
CA VAL A 178 13.93 -7.93 15.08
C VAL A 178 13.03 -7.26 14.06
N LEU A 179 11.89 -7.87 13.72
CA LEU A 179 10.93 -7.23 12.83
C LEU A 179 10.48 -5.87 13.39
N SER A 180 10.59 -4.82 12.60
CA SER A 180 10.12 -3.48 12.99
C SER A 180 8.59 -3.32 12.82
N PHE A 181 7.99 -4.11 11.93
CA PHE A 181 6.55 -4.15 11.72
C PHE A 181 5.91 -5.18 12.66
N ASP A 182 5.00 -4.74 13.51
CA ASP A 182 4.34 -5.61 14.50
C ASP A 182 3.47 -6.67 13.80
N ARG A 183 3.71 -7.95 14.12
CA ARG A 183 2.99 -9.08 13.51
C ARG A 183 1.51 -9.12 13.88
N ASP A 184 1.15 -8.67 15.07
CA ASP A 184 -0.25 -8.68 15.50
C ASP A 184 -1.01 -7.57 14.78
N ILE A 185 -0.41 -6.40 14.57
CA ILE A 185 -0.95 -5.34 13.73
C ILE A 185 -1.05 -5.81 12.28
N GLU A 186 0.01 -6.41 11.72
CA GLU A 186 -0.02 -6.99 10.37
C GLU A 186 -1.17 -7.98 10.20
N THR A 187 -1.32 -8.89 11.15
CA THR A 187 -2.38 -9.91 11.18
C THR A 187 -3.76 -9.26 11.29
N LEU A 188 -3.89 -8.25 12.15
CA LEU A 188 -5.16 -7.54 12.37
C LEU A 188 -5.60 -6.78 11.11
N ILE A 189 -4.67 -6.15 10.37
CA ILE A 189 -4.96 -5.50 9.09
C ILE A 189 -5.56 -6.53 8.11
N TYR A 190 -4.96 -7.71 7.93
CA TYR A 190 -5.50 -8.75 7.07
C TYR A 190 -6.88 -9.24 7.51
N ASN A 191 -7.10 -9.36 8.81
CA ASN A 191 -8.37 -9.87 9.34
C ASN A 191 -9.51 -8.84 9.33
N THR A 192 -9.18 -7.56 9.12
CA THR A 192 -10.14 -6.44 9.17
C THR A 192 -10.36 -5.76 7.83
N LEU A 193 -9.98 -6.39 6.72
CA LEU A 193 -10.12 -5.87 5.35
C LEU A 193 -11.48 -5.19 5.11
N PRO A 194 -11.55 -4.06 4.38
CA PRO A 194 -12.80 -3.33 4.16
C PRO A 194 -13.75 -4.13 3.25
N HIS A 195 -14.83 -4.62 3.83
CA HIS A 195 -15.90 -5.31 3.12
C HIS A 195 -17.02 -4.35 2.67
N ASN A 196 -17.04 -3.13 3.23
CA ASN A 196 -18.01 -2.08 2.91
C ASN A 196 -17.55 -1.15 1.78
N LEU A 197 -16.38 -1.40 1.18
CA LEU A 197 -15.76 -0.54 0.18
C LEU A 197 -16.71 -0.23 -1.01
N PRO A 198 -17.42 -1.19 -1.63
CA PRO A 198 -18.34 -0.87 -2.73
C PRO A 198 -19.47 0.08 -2.32
N SER A 199 -20.07 -0.13 -1.15
CA SER A 199 -21.16 0.73 -0.66
C SER A 199 -20.67 2.11 -0.24
N MET A 200 -19.46 2.20 0.28
CA MET A 200 -18.79 3.44 0.62
C MET A 200 -18.49 4.25 -0.66
N LEU A 201 -17.88 3.65 -1.68
CA LEU A 201 -17.58 4.29 -2.96
C LEU A 201 -18.84 4.73 -3.73
N LYS A 202 -19.95 4.00 -3.58
CA LYS A 202 -21.24 4.40 -4.15
C LYS A 202 -21.81 5.66 -3.47
N ARG A 203 -21.67 5.76 -2.15
CA ARG A 203 -22.16 6.92 -1.36
C ARG A 203 -21.23 8.12 -1.46
N HIS A 204 -19.94 7.87 -1.50
CA HIS A 204 -18.88 8.88 -1.53
C HIS A 204 -17.91 8.55 -2.68
N PRO A 205 -18.29 8.79 -3.94
CA PRO A 205 -17.37 8.59 -5.06
C PRO A 205 -16.19 9.56 -4.95
N PRO A 206 -14.96 9.14 -5.31
CA PRO A 206 -13.82 10.06 -5.34
C PRO A 206 -14.12 11.26 -6.23
N LYS A 207 -13.79 12.46 -5.76
CA LYS A 207 -13.96 13.71 -6.53
C LYS A 207 -12.72 14.06 -7.37
N CYS A 208 -11.68 13.25 -7.28
CA CYS A 208 -10.45 13.38 -8.07
C CYS A 208 -10.31 12.21 -9.06
N LEU A 209 -9.34 12.32 -9.97
CA LEU A 209 -9.01 11.25 -10.88
C LEU A 209 -8.32 10.10 -10.17
N VAL A 210 -8.62 8.87 -10.60
CA VAL A 210 -8.00 7.65 -10.08
C VAL A 210 -7.32 6.92 -11.23
N ALA A 211 -6.07 6.50 -11.04
CA ALA A 211 -5.34 5.61 -11.94
C ALA A 211 -5.02 4.30 -11.23
N PHE A 212 -4.88 3.25 -11.99
CA PHE A 212 -4.48 1.94 -11.52
C PHE A 212 -3.28 1.43 -12.31
N ILE A 213 -2.28 0.92 -11.60
CA ILE A 213 -1.12 0.24 -12.17
C ILE A 213 -1.07 -1.15 -11.56
N GLY A 214 -1.20 -2.20 -12.38
CA GLY A 214 -1.23 -3.60 -11.93
C GLY A 214 -0.04 -4.41 -12.42
N GLY A 215 0.31 -5.46 -11.66
CA GLY A 215 1.27 -6.46 -12.10
C GLY A 215 0.64 -7.51 -13.03
N THR A 216 1.26 -7.78 -14.19
CA THR A 216 0.74 -8.78 -15.15
C THR A 216 0.65 -10.19 -14.57
N HIS A 217 1.44 -10.47 -13.53
CA HIS A 217 1.48 -11.76 -12.84
C HIS A 217 0.86 -11.73 -11.44
N SER A 218 0.17 -10.61 -11.08
CA SER A 218 -0.48 -10.48 -9.77
C SER A 218 -1.54 -11.57 -9.57
N ARG A 219 -1.38 -12.32 -8.49
CA ARG A 219 -2.37 -13.31 -8.04
C ARG A 219 -3.56 -12.64 -7.38
N GLU A 220 -3.32 -11.55 -6.67
CA GLU A 220 -4.32 -10.74 -5.98
C GLU A 220 -5.32 -10.19 -6.97
N MET A 221 -4.86 -9.66 -8.10
CA MET A 221 -5.73 -9.21 -9.20
C MET A 221 -6.55 -10.36 -9.81
N LYS A 222 -5.94 -11.53 -10.00
CA LYS A 222 -6.65 -12.71 -10.53
C LYS A 222 -7.77 -13.18 -9.60
N VAL A 223 -7.53 -13.15 -8.28
CA VAL A 223 -8.51 -13.56 -7.26
C VAL A 223 -9.63 -12.53 -7.12
N VAL A 224 -9.29 -11.25 -7.00
CA VAL A 224 -10.26 -10.17 -6.79
C VAL A 224 -11.03 -9.86 -8.07
N GLY A 225 -10.37 -9.87 -9.22
CA GLY A 225 -10.90 -9.39 -10.50
C GLY A 225 -10.70 -7.89 -10.67
N SER A 226 -10.92 -7.40 -11.88
CA SER A 226 -10.58 -6.02 -12.26
C SER A 226 -11.79 -5.12 -12.53
N GLU A 227 -13.02 -5.65 -12.55
CA GLU A 227 -14.22 -4.91 -12.97
C GLU A 227 -14.44 -3.60 -12.21
N MET A 228 -14.44 -3.65 -10.86
CA MET A 228 -14.65 -2.46 -10.05
C MET A 228 -13.45 -1.51 -10.14
N THR A 229 -12.23 -2.03 -10.22
CA THR A 229 -11.01 -1.26 -10.42
C THR A 229 -11.08 -0.47 -11.74
N HIS A 230 -11.47 -1.12 -12.85
CA HIS A 230 -11.67 -0.47 -14.15
C HIS A 230 -12.77 0.59 -14.12
N SER A 231 -13.87 0.30 -13.44
CA SER A 231 -14.99 1.26 -13.28
C SER A 231 -14.54 2.55 -12.57
N ILE A 232 -13.68 2.44 -11.56
CA ILE A 232 -13.18 3.59 -10.80
C ILE A 232 -12.07 4.33 -11.56
N ALA A 233 -11.14 3.60 -12.17
CA ALA A 233 -10.02 4.17 -12.92
C ALA A 233 -10.46 4.81 -14.27
N LYS A 234 -11.63 4.45 -14.77
CA LYS A 234 -12.21 5.02 -16.02
C LYS A 234 -11.20 5.04 -17.18
N GLY A 235 -10.56 3.92 -17.44
CA GLY A 235 -9.57 3.76 -18.51
C GLY A 235 -8.12 4.17 -18.16
N ARG A 236 -7.86 4.75 -16.98
CA ARG A 236 -6.49 5.05 -16.51
C ARG A 236 -5.87 3.82 -15.88
N VAL A 237 -5.62 2.83 -16.71
CA VAL A 237 -5.11 1.52 -16.29
C VAL A 237 -3.83 1.23 -17.03
N MET A 238 -2.78 0.88 -16.31
CA MET A 238 -1.50 0.43 -16.84
C MET A 238 -1.13 -0.94 -16.23
N TRP A 239 -0.35 -1.70 -16.97
CA TRP A 239 0.16 -2.99 -16.54
C TRP A 239 1.68 -3.01 -16.65
N LEU A 240 2.34 -3.38 -15.56
CA LEU A 240 3.77 -3.63 -15.54
C LEU A 240 4.03 -5.14 -15.46
N ASP A 241 5.07 -5.59 -16.13
CA ASP A 241 5.54 -6.96 -15.99
C ASP A 241 6.09 -7.17 -14.58
N GLY A 242 5.39 -7.98 -13.77
CA GLY A 242 5.74 -8.26 -12.38
C GLY A 242 4.59 -8.87 -11.59
N SER A 243 4.88 -9.29 -10.37
CA SER A 243 3.90 -9.84 -9.43
C SER A 243 3.13 -8.73 -8.69
N HIS A 244 2.37 -9.09 -7.66
CA HIS A 244 1.81 -8.13 -6.71
C HIS A 244 2.87 -7.20 -6.11
N LEU A 245 4.10 -7.67 -6.02
CA LEU A 245 5.23 -6.95 -5.43
C LEU A 245 6.10 -6.21 -6.48
N PHE A 246 5.56 -5.94 -7.67
CA PHE A 246 6.30 -5.24 -8.73
C PHE A 246 6.92 -3.90 -8.27
N PRO A 247 6.39 -3.14 -7.29
CA PRO A 247 7.07 -1.95 -6.80
C PRO A 247 8.43 -2.24 -6.15
N MET A 248 8.61 -3.45 -5.60
CA MET A 248 9.87 -3.92 -5.05
C MET A 248 10.74 -4.61 -6.10
N GLU A 249 10.13 -5.26 -7.10
CA GLU A 249 10.83 -5.97 -8.17
C GLU A 249 11.41 -5.00 -9.20
N LYS A 250 10.67 -3.95 -9.53
CA LYS A 250 10.97 -2.97 -10.59
C LYS A 250 10.69 -1.53 -10.14
N PRO A 251 11.40 -1.03 -9.11
CA PRO A 251 11.09 0.27 -8.49
C PRO A 251 11.20 1.44 -9.48
N ILE A 252 12.20 1.45 -10.35
CA ILE A 252 12.41 2.51 -11.35
C ILE A 252 11.31 2.52 -12.41
N ALA A 253 10.93 1.33 -12.95
CA ALA A 253 9.83 1.24 -13.90
C ALA A 253 8.48 1.61 -13.24
N THR A 254 8.32 1.28 -11.96
CA THR A 254 7.15 1.68 -11.17
C THR A 254 7.09 3.20 -11.02
N ALA A 255 8.20 3.86 -10.69
CA ALA A 255 8.25 5.32 -10.59
C ALA A 255 7.91 6.00 -11.93
N ALA A 256 8.44 5.49 -13.06
CA ALA A 256 8.10 6.00 -14.38
C ALA A 256 6.60 5.84 -14.72
N ALA A 257 5.99 4.72 -14.35
CA ALA A 257 4.56 4.51 -14.54
C ALA A 257 3.71 5.41 -13.63
N VAL A 258 4.14 5.63 -12.38
CA VAL A 258 3.50 6.59 -11.46
C VAL A 258 3.59 8.01 -12.04
N GLU A 259 4.75 8.45 -12.48
CA GLU A 259 4.91 9.75 -13.14
C GLU A 259 3.96 9.90 -14.32
N ALA A 260 3.89 8.92 -15.22
CA ALA A 260 2.99 8.95 -16.37
C ALA A 260 1.51 9.08 -15.94
N ALA A 261 1.10 8.35 -14.88
CA ALA A 261 -0.24 8.45 -14.32
C ALA A 261 -0.52 9.84 -13.73
N LEU A 262 0.43 10.38 -12.96
CA LEU A 262 0.31 11.69 -12.33
C LEU A 262 0.25 12.81 -13.37
N ARG A 263 1.10 12.78 -14.40
CA ARG A 263 1.06 13.75 -15.52
C ARG A 263 -0.25 13.69 -16.29
N ASN A 264 -0.80 12.49 -16.52
CA ASN A 264 -2.14 12.31 -17.13
C ASN A 264 -3.26 12.91 -16.26
N MET A 265 -3.05 13.04 -14.95
CA MET A 265 -3.97 13.70 -14.02
C MET A 265 -3.71 15.19 -13.83
N GLY A 266 -2.73 15.77 -14.55
CA GLY A 266 -2.41 17.20 -14.52
C GLY A 266 -1.30 17.58 -13.53
N ALA A 267 -0.59 16.62 -12.94
CA ALA A 267 0.56 16.94 -12.11
C ALA A 267 1.70 17.58 -12.92
N THR A 268 2.25 18.65 -12.40
CA THR A 268 3.47 19.29 -12.91
C THR A 268 4.58 19.06 -11.87
N PRO A 269 5.63 18.30 -12.21
CA PRO A 269 6.78 18.07 -11.33
C PRO A 269 7.52 19.33 -10.96
#